data_97e0d4779a1ab4a310009c7081b7de4c
#
_entry.id   97e0d4779a1ab4a310009c7081b7de4c
#
_cell.length_a   1.000
_cell.length_b   1.000
_cell.length_c   1.000
_cell.angle_alpha   90.00
_cell.angle_beta   90.00
_cell.angle_gamma   90.00
#
_symmetry.space_group_name_H-M   'P 1'
#
loop_
_entity.id
_entity.type
_entity.pdbx_description
1 polymer ?
#
loop_
_entity_poly.entity_id
_entity_poly.type
_entity_poly.pdbx_seq_one_letter_code
_entity_poly.pdbx_strand_id
1 'polypeptide(L)'
;MRVRTLCAGVAGCLVGLMVTVMAQNTPKLELVGDRFKPLTYETMTPEQKRMTDNILNSERKSMAGPFNALLRSPEMGDLAQQLGAYVRFRSSLPRHLNEMAIIMTARVWTAQYEWYVHKQAALDAGLNPAIAAAIAENKRPASMKPDEQALYEFTKELLDTKHVGDATFQNAVKAFGEKGVVDLIALTGYYGMVSALLNVDRYPLPAGAKPELGALR
;
A
#
# COMPACT_ATOMS: atom_id res chain seq x y z
N MET A 1 -71.32 50.86 -36.15
CA MET A 1 -70.69 50.50 -34.85
C MET A 1 -70.08 49.13 -35.06
N ARG A 2 -68.74 49.00 -35.12
CA ARG A 2 -68.00 47.76 -35.33
C ARG A 2 -67.37 47.36 -33.97
N VAL A 3 -67.81 46.24 -33.42
CA VAL A 3 -67.21 45.65 -32.21
C VAL A 3 -66.02 44.78 -32.67
N ARG A 4 -64.81 45.08 -32.15
CA ARG A 4 -63.62 44.28 -32.35
C ARG A 4 -63.46 43.36 -31.14
N THR A 5 -63.49 42.05 -31.39
CA THR A 5 -63.20 41.01 -30.41
C THR A 5 -61.68 40.82 -30.36
N LEU A 6 -61.04 40.99 -29.20
CA LEU A 6 -59.64 40.64 -28.93
C LEU A 6 -59.60 39.18 -28.47
N CYS A 7 -58.87 38.38 -29.24
CA CYS A 7 -58.44 37.05 -28.78
C CYS A 7 -57.08 37.19 -28.06
N ALA A 8 -57.08 36.86 -26.75
CA ALA A 8 -55.85 36.73 -25.97
C ALA A 8 -55.31 35.28 -26.09
N GLY A 9 -54.17 35.18 -26.79
CA GLY A 9 -53.41 33.89 -26.86
C GLY A 9 -52.58 33.69 -25.59
N VAL A 10 -52.80 32.60 -24.90
CA VAL A 10 -51.96 32.13 -23.76
C VAL A 10 -50.81 31.32 -24.36
N ALA A 11 -49.63 31.90 -24.36
CA ALA A 11 -48.37 31.17 -24.68
C ALA A 11 -47.92 30.40 -23.43
N GLY A 12 -48.11 29.09 -23.43
CA GLY A 12 -47.56 28.20 -22.42
C GLY A 12 -46.08 27.95 -22.63
N CYS A 13 -45.20 28.52 -21.80
CA CYS A 13 -43.78 28.16 -21.70
C CYS A 13 -43.60 26.81 -21.03
N LEU A 14 -43.35 25.76 -21.80
CA LEU A 14 -42.83 24.49 -21.31
C LEU A 14 -41.33 24.67 -21.00
N VAL A 15 -41.00 24.87 -19.73
CA VAL A 15 -39.62 24.81 -19.24
C VAL A 15 -39.27 23.34 -19.12
N GLY A 16 -38.61 22.79 -20.16
CA GLY A 16 -38.03 21.45 -20.09
C GLY A 16 -36.82 21.45 -19.16
N LEU A 17 -36.94 20.81 -18.01
CA LEU A 17 -35.80 20.51 -17.14
C LEU A 17 -34.90 19.49 -17.86
N MET A 18 -33.83 19.96 -18.50
CA MET A 18 -32.72 19.08 -18.93
C MET A 18 -31.95 18.64 -17.69
N VAL A 19 -32.25 17.45 -17.18
CA VAL A 19 -31.40 16.77 -16.22
C VAL A 19 -30.17 16.28 -17.00
N THR A 20 -29.10 17.04 -16.96
CA THR A 20 -27.79 16.61 -17.45
C THR A 20 -27.28 15.54 -16.47
N VAL A 21 -27.47 14.27 -16.79
CA VAL A 21 -26.81 13.17 -16.11
C VAL A 21 -25.32 13.30 -16.46
N MET A 22 -24.55 13.93 -15.57
CA MET A 22 -23.11 13.85 -15.60
C MET A 22 -22.74 12.38 -15.45
N ALA A 23 -22.27 11.74 -16.51
CA ALA A 23 -21.67 10.44 -16.44
C ALA A 23 -20.48 10.58 -15.46
N GLN A 24 -20.65 10.10 -14.23
CA GLN A 24 -19.57 10.03 -13.27
C GLN A 24 -18.55 9.08 -13.87
N ASN A 25 -17.35 9.58 -14.19
CA ASN A 25 -16.23 8.74 -14.58
C ASN A 25 -15.89 7.83 -13.40
N THR A 26 -16.46 6.63 -13.42
CA THR A 26 -16.16 5.60 -12.40
C THR A 26 -14.67 5.28 -12.47
N PRO A 27 -13.93 5.37 -11.37
CA PRO A 27 -12.51 5.09 -11.38
C PRO A 27 -12.26 3.65 -11.80
N LYS A 28 -11.36 3.44 -12.76
CA LYS A 28 -10.92 2.11 -13.13
C LYS A 28 -10.08 1.54 -11.99
N LEU A 29 -10.66 0.64 -11.21
CA LEU A 29 -9.98 -0.03 -10.12
C LEU A 29 -9.24 -1.26 -10.68
N GLU A 30 -7.94 -1.29 -10.49
CA GLU A 30 -7.11 -2.46 -10.84
C GLU A 30 -7.03 -3.41 -9.63
N LEU A 31 -8.20 -3.82 -9.12
CA LEU A 31 -8.28 -4.77 -8.02
C LEU A 31 -7.95 -6.17 -8.54
N VAL A 32 -7.05 -6.83 -7.82
CA VAL A 32 -6.64 -8.21 -8.09
C VAL A 32 -6.78 -9.01 -6.80
N GLY A 33 -7.11 -10.28 -6.91
CA GLY A 33 -7.20 -11.21 -5.79
C GLY A 33 -7.66 -12.58 -6.26
N ASP A 34 -7.33 -13.61 -5.50
CA ASP A 34 -7.76 -14.98 -5.77
C ASP A 34 -8.89 -15.41 -4.81
N ARG A 35 -8.64 -15.40 -3.51
CA ARG A 35 -9.65 -15.78 -2.50
C ARG A 35 -10.65 -14.66 -2.24
N PHE A 36 -10.19 -13.41 -2.19
CA PHE A 36 -11.05 -12.24 -2.14
C PHE A 36 -11.32 -11.76 -3.57
N LYS A 37 -12.49 -12.13 -4.12
CA LYS A 37 -12.83 -11.77 -5.51
C LYS A 37 -12.88 -10.25 -5.67
N PRO A 38 -12.27 -9.69 -6.74
CA PRO A 38 -12.30 -8.25 -6.98
C PRO A 38 -13.72 -7.67 -7.00
N LEU A 39 -13.88 -6.51 -6.36
CA LEU A 39 -15.11 -5.73 -6.41
C LEU A 39 -15.05 -4.72 -7.55
N THR A 40 -16.21 -4.31 -8.06
CA THR A 40 -16.30 -3.10 -8.89
C THR A 40 -16.75 -1.93 -8.03
N TYR A 41 -16.41 -0.71 -8.40
CA TYR A 41 -16.78 0.47 -7.62
C TYR A 41 -18.30 0.56 -7.42
N GLU A 42 -19.10 0.16 -8.43
CA GLU A 42 -20.56 0.17 -8.39
C GLU A 42 -21.12 -0.77 -7.33
N THR A 43 -20.49 -1.93 -7.13
CA THR A 43 -20.94 -2.97 -6.18
C THR A 43 -20.47 -2.71 -4.74
N MET A 44 -19.63 -1.72 -4.52
CA MET A 44 -19.11 -1.38 -3.20
C MET A 44 -20.16 -0.73 -2.30
N THR A 45 -20.07 -1.02 -0.99
CA THR A 45 -20.82 -0.29 0.04
C THR A 45 -20.32 1.16 0.16
N PRO A 46 -21.06 2.08 0.80
CA PRO A 46 -20.59 3.44 1.04
C PRO A 46 -19.23 3.50 1.76
N GLU A 47 -18.98 2.61 2.74
CA GLU A 47 -17.74 2.54 3.50
C GLU A 47 -16.58 2.09 2.63
N GLN A 48 -16.80 1.09 1.76
CA GLN A 48 -15.79 0.61 0.80
C GLN A 48 -15.45 1.68 -0.23
N LYS A 49 -16.43 2.42 -0.73
CA LYS A 49 -16.21 3.57 -1.63
C LYS A 49 -15.38 4.65 -0.94
N ARG A 50 -15.74 5.02 0.28
CA ARG A 50 -14.98 6.01 1.06
C ARG A 50 -13.52 5.61 1.24
N MET A 51 -13.25 4.35 1.63
CA MET A 51 -11.88 3.83 1.74
C MET A 51 -11.14 3.89 0.40
N THR A 52 -11.81 3.48 -0.69
CA THR A 52 -11.25 3.52 -2.05
C THR A 52 -10.88 4.95 -2.44
N ASP A 53 -11.79 5.89 -2.26
CA ASP A 53 -11.59 7.30 -2.59
C ASP A 53 -10.45 7.91 -1.75
N ASN A 54 -10.35 7.57 -0.46
CA ASN A 54 -9.26 7.99 0.41
C ASN A 54 -7.90 7.49 -0.12
N ILE A 55 -7.82 6.24 -0.56
CA ILE A 55 -6.58 5.67 -1.13
C ILE A 55 -6.22 6.34 -2.46
N LEU A 56 -7.16 6.49 -3.38
CA LEU A 56 -6.92 7.09 -4.69
C LEU A 56 -6.54 8.57 -4.61
N ASN A 57 -7.01 9.29 -3.60
CA ASN A 57 -6.67 10.68 -3.34
C ASN A 57 -5.40 10.86 -2.47
N SER A 58 -4.81 9.77 -1.95
CA SER A 58 -3.55 9.79 -1.17
C SER A 58 -2.30 9.77 -2.06
N GLU A 59 -1.13 9.75 -1.43
CA GLU A 59 0.16 9.55 -2.11
C GLU A 59 0.23 8.22 -2.88
N ARG A 60 -0.62 7.23 -2.54
CA ARG A 60 -0.62 5.90 -3.18
C ARG A 60 -1.18 5.92 -4.59
N LYS A 61 -2.28 6.63 -4.83
CA LYS A 61 -2.96 6.78 -6.14
C LYS A 61 -3.28 5.46 -6.86
N SER A 62 -3.29 4.33 -6.14
CA SER A 62 -3.48 2.99 -6.69
C SER A 62 -4.14 2.06 -5.68
N MET A 63 -4.99 1.17 -6.17
CA MET A 63 -5.63 0.10 -5.41
C MET A 63 -4.91 -1.26 -5.56
N ALA A 64 -3.71 -1.29 -6.15
CA ALA A 64 -2.91 -2.52 -6.27
C ALA A 64 -2.37 -2.99 -4.92
N GLY A 65 -2.19 -4.28 -4.76
CA GLY A 65 -1.68 -4.89 -3.52
C GLY A 65 -2.80 -5.30 -2.54
N PRO A 66 -2.65 -5.04 -1.23
CA PRO A 66 -3.54 -5.62 -0.20
C PRO A 66 -4.95 -5.03 -0.16
N PHE A 67 -5.22 -3.96 -0.93
CA PHE A 67 -6.42 -3.15 -0.77
C PHE A 67 -7.70 -3.90 -1.13
N ASN A 68 -7.66 -4.82 -2.13
CA ASN A 68 -8.81 -5.66 -2.41
C ASN A 68 -9.23 -6.50 -1.17
N ALA A 69 -8.28 -7.09 -0.47
CA ALA A 69 -8.55 -7.83 0.76
C ALA A 69 -9.05 -6.90 1.88
N LEU A 70 -8.42 -5.73 2.06
CA LEU A 70 -8.78 -4.74 3.08
C LEU A 70 -10.19 -4.17 2.89
N LEU A 71 -10.72 -4.12 1.66
CA LEU A 71 -12.12 -3.72 1.41
C LEU A 71 -13.17 -4.62 2.10
N ARG A 72 -12.79 -5.80 2.61
CA ARG A 72 -13.70 -6.68 3.38
C ARG A 72 -13.93 -6.18 4.82
N SER A 73 -13.05 -5.29 5.30
CA SER A 73 -13.19 -4.61 6.59
C SER A 73 -12.82 -3.14 6.38
N PRO A 74 -13.68 -2.33 5.73
CA PRO A 74 -13.31 -1.03 5.21
C PRO A 74 -12.93 -0.01 6.30
N GLU A 75 -13.51 -0.07 7.49
CA GLU A 75 -13.13 0.79 8.61
C GLU A 75 -11.69 0.51 9.07
N MET A 76 -11.37 -0.76 9.34
CA MET A 76 -10.00 -1.19 9.68
C MET A 76 -9.05 -0.96 8.51
N GLY A 77 -9.50 -1.26 7.29
CA GLY A 77 -8.73 -1.08 6.07
C GLY A 77 -8.33 0.37 5.82
N ASP A 78 -9.22 1.34 6.13
CA ASP A 78 -8.90 2.76 5.99
C ASP A 78 -7.87 3.22 7.03
N LEU A 79 -7.97 2.77 8.28
CA LEU A 79 -6.94 3.03 9.30
C LEU A 79 -5.59 2.40 8.90
N ALA A 80 -5.62 1.16 8.42
CA ALA A 80 -4.43 0.46 7.98
C ALA A 80 -3.74 1.15 6.80
N GLN A 81 -4.50 1.61 5.78
CA GLN A 81 -3.92 2.32 4.65
C GLN A 81 -3.30 3.67 5.06
N GLN A 82 -3.90 4.37 6.04
CA GLN A 82 -3.35 5.63 6.57
C GLN A 82 -2.03 5.39 7.30
N LEU A 83 -1.96 4.37 8.17
CA LEU A 83 -0.70 3.93 8.79
C LEU A 83 0.33 3.56 7.72
N GLY A 84 -0.08 2.76 6.73
CA GLY A 84 0.79 2.36 5.64
C GLY A 84 1.29 3.53 4.78
N ALA A 85 0.48 4.57 4.57
CA ALA A 85 0.92 5.80 3.90
C ALA A 85 1.97 6.53 4.74
N TYR A 86 1.77 6.60 6.06
CA TYR A 86 2.74 7.21 6.96
C TYR A 86 4.08 6.48 6.93
N VAL A 87 4.09 5.18 7.24
CA VAL A 87 5.35 4.41 7.34
C VAL A 87 6.10 4.30 6.02
N ARG A 88 5.41 4.35 4.88
CA ARG A 88 6.03 4.27 3.56
C ARG A 88 6.57 5.61 3.05
N PHE A 89 5.82 6.70 3.22
CA PHE A 89 6.11 7.97 2.54
C PHE A 89 6.52 9.09 3.49
N ARG A 90 6.24 8.97 4.79
CA ARG A 90 6.41 10.05 5.77
C ARG A 90 7.20 9.65 7.02
N SER A 91 7.70 8.40 7.09
CA SER A 91 8.57 7.97 8.18
C SER A 91 9.87 8.78 8.19
N SER A 92 10.56 8.80 9.32
CA SER A 92 11.84 9.50 9.47
C SER A 92 13.02 8.77 8.85
N LEU A 93 12.82 7.52 8.40
CA LEU A 93 13.87 6.71 7.79
C LEU A 93 14.15 7.14 6.35
N PRO A 94 15.41 7.18 5.89
CA PRO A 94 15.75 7.33 4.48
C PRO A 94 15.07 6.28 3.62
N ARG A 95 14.63 6.67 2.41
CA ARG A 95 13.81 5.81 1.56
C ARG A 95 14.44 4.45 1.27
N HIS A 96 15.73 4.37 0.95
CA HIS A 96 16.40 3.09 0.68
C HIS A 96 16.42 2.17 1.90
N LEU A 97 16.53 2.72 3.11
CA LEU A 97 16.46 1.96 4.36
C LEU A 97 15.03 1.50 4.66
N ASN A 98 14.06 2.37 4.40
CA ASN A 98 12.64 2.04 4.52
C ASN A 98 12.29 0.82 3.64
N GLU A 99 12.65 0.89 2.36
CA GLU A 99 12.41 -0.21 1.41
C GLU A 99 13.24 -1.47 1.77
N MET A 100 14.45 -1.32 2.32
CA MET A 100 15.25 -2.45 2.82
C MET A 100 14.53 -3.20 3.93
N ALA A 101 13.97 -2.52 4.92
CA ALA A 101 13.20 -3.17 5.99
C ALA A 101 11.93 -3.85 5.46
N ILE A 102 11.28 -3.27 4.44
CA ILE A 102 10.12 -3.88 3.79
C ILE A 102 10.49 -5.20 3.12
N ILE A 103 11.57 -5.23 2.31
CA ILE A 103 11.99 -6.48 1.65
C ILE A 103 12.50 -7.53 2.63
N MET A 104 13.11 -7.14 3.76
CA MET A 104 13.46 -8.08 4.83
C MET A 104 12.20 -8.71 5.43
N THR A 105 11.17 -7.91 5.67
CA THR A 105 9.87 -8.41 6.17
C THR A 105 9.22 -9.33 5.14
N ALA A 106 9.15 -8.91 3.87
CA ALA A 106 8.61 -9.72 2.78
C ALA A 106 9.34 -11.08 2.64
N ARG A 107 10.68 -11.10 2.85
CA ARG A 107 11.47 -12.32 2.83
C ARG A 107 11.06 -13.29 3.93
N VAL A 108 10.90 -12.82 5.17
CA VAL A 108 10.48 -13.67 6.31
C VAL A 108 9.10 -14.28 6.07
N TRP A 109 8.18 -13.54 5.47
CA TRP A 109 6.84 -14.03 5.10
C TRP A 109 6.83 -14.81 3.78
N THR A 110 7.94 -14.86 3.04
CA THR A 110 8.00 -15.38 1.65
C THR A 110 6.90 -14.78 0.79
N ALA A 111 6.61 -13.49 0.98
CA ALA A 111 5.56 -12.75 0.29
C ALA A 111 6.06 -12.29 -1.08
N GLN A 112 5.80 -13.10 -2.11
CA GLN A 112 6.37 -12.92 -3.46
C GLN A 112 6.00 -11.57 -4.10
N TYR A 113 4.72 -11.14 -3.99
CA TYR A 113 4.27 -9.89 -4.58
C TYR A 113 4.87 -8.68 -3.86
N GLU A 114 4.91 -8.70 -2.53
CA GLU A 114 5.51 -7.65 -1.72
C GLU A 114 7.00 -7.51 -2.02
N TRP A 115 7.70 -8.64 -2.10
CA TRP A 115 9.09 -8.69 -2.55
C TRP A 115 9.26 -8.08 -3.94
N TYR A 116 8.44 -8.50 -4.91
CA TYR A 116 8.53 -8.04 -6.31
C TYR A 116 8.44 -6.52 -6.41
N VAL A 117 7.45 -5.92 -5.74
CA VAL A 117 7.24 -4.48 -5.79
C VAL A 117 8.33 -3.71 -5.04
N HIS A 118 8.64 -4.14 -3.83
CA HIS A 118 9.51 -3.37 -2.94
C HIS A 118 11.00 -3.60 -3.21
N LYS A 119 11.40 -4.73 -3.79
CA LYS A 119 12.76 -4.90 -4.30
C LYS A 119 13.10 -3.85 -5.35
N GLN A 120 12.22 -3.65 -6.34
CA GLN A 120 12.45 -2.63 -7.35
C GLN A 120 12.50 -1.23 -6.73
N ALA A 121 11.56 -0.92 -5.83
CA ALA A 121 11.55 0.36 -5.14
C ALA A 121 12.82 0.61 -4.28
N ALA A 122 13.38 -0.44 -3.66
CA ALA A 122 14.63 -0.38 -2.92
C ALA A 122 15.83 -0.06 -3.84
N LEU A 123 15.90 -0.72 -5.00
CA LEU A 123 16.95 -0.47 -6.00
C LEU A 123 16.83 0.95 -6.56
N ASP A 124 15.63 1.41 -6.89
CA ASP A 124 15.36 2.77 -7.38
C ASP A 124 15.69 3.84 -6.31
N ALA A 125 15.60 3.49 -5.03
CA ALA A 125 16.00 4.33 -3.92
C ALA A 125 17.51 4.31 -3.63
N GLY A 126 18.29 3.50 -4.36
CA GLY A 126 19.75 3.41 -4.26
C GLY A 126 20.28 2.33 -3.31
N LEU A 127 19.45 1.36 -2.92
CA LEU A 127 19.95 0.18 -2.20
C LEU A 127 20.88 -0.62 -3.12
N ASN A 128 22.02 -1.05 -2.58
CA ASN A 128 22.95 -1.89 -3.34
C ASN A 128 22.27 -3.22 -3.74
N PRO A 129 22.27 -3.60 -5.04
CA PRO A 129 21.66 -4.84 -5.51
C PRO A 129 22.20 -6.09 -4.80
N ALA A 130 23.47 -6.10 -4.36
CA ALA A 130 24.05 -7.21 -3.62
C ALA A 130 23.39 -7.39 -2.23
N ILE A 131 22.93 -6.31 -1.60
CA ILE A 131 22.17 -6.38 -0.34
C ILE A 131 20.82 -7.05 -0.58
N ALA A 132 20.07 -6.61 -1.61
CA ALA A 132 18.79 -7.22 -1.94
C ALA A 132 18.95 -8.73 -2.30
N ALA A 133 19.99 -9.09 -3.06
CA ALA A 133 20.27 -10.48 -3.40
C ALA A 133 20.56 -11.34 -2.16
N ALA A 134 21.36 -10.83 -1.21
CA ALA A 134 21.65 -11.54 0.03
C ALA A 134 20.38 -11.73 0.89
N ILE A 135 19.53 -10.69 0.97
CA ILE A 135 18.24 -10.77 1.68
C ILE A 135 17.34 -11.85 1.03
N ALA A 136 17.25 -11.91 -0.31
CA ALA A 136 16.48 -12.94 -1.01
C ALA A 136 16.88 -14.36 -0.61
N GLU A 137 18.17 -14.59 -0.38
CA GLU A 137 18.73 -15.87 0.06
C GLU A 137 18.68 -16.08 1.58
N ASN A 138 18.11 -15.15 2.33
CA ASN A 138 18.12 -15.11 3.80
C ASN A 138 19.54 -15.13 4.38
N LYS A 139 20.49 -14.51 3.69
CA LYS A 139 21.90 -14.39 4.09
C LYS A 139 22.19 -12.97 4.56
N ARG A 140 23.17 -12.85 5.48
CA ARG A 140 23.68 -11.54 5.86
C ARG A 140 24.41 -10.90 4.66
N PRO A 141 24.09 -9.66 4.25
CA PRO A 141 24.85 -8.96 3.23
C PRO A 141 26.31 -8.75 3.65
N ALA A 142 27.23 -8.95 2.71
CA ALA A 142 28.66 -8.86 3.00
C ALA A 142 29.16 -7.41 3.22
N SER A 143 28.54 -6.46 2.51
CA SER A 143 28.93 -5.04 2.58
C SER A 143 27.68 -4.17 2.78
N MET A 144 27.61 -3.52 3.91
CA MET A 144 26.56 -2.57 4.28
C MET A 144 27.21 -1.30 4.82
N LYS A 145 26.60 -0.14 4.53
CA LYS A 145 26.94 1.11 5.21
C LYS A 145 26.56 1.02 6.69
N PRO A 146 27.09 1.89 7.57
CA PRO A 146 26.78 1.80 9.01
C PRO A 146 25.29 1.89 9.35
N ASP A 147 24.53 2.71 8.63
CA ASP A 147 23.08 2.86 8.76
C ASP A 147 22.31 1.63 8.23
N GLU A 148 22.74 1.10 7.09
CA GLU A 148 22.19 -0.16 6.53
C GLU A 148 22.42 -1.33 7.48
N GLN A 149 23.61 -1.38 8.12
CA GLN A 149 23.96 -2.41 9.09
C GLN A 149 23.09 -2.29 10.36
N ALA A 150 22.94 -1.10 10.91
CA ALA A 150 22.11 -0.88 12.10
C ALA A 150 20.65 -1.27 11.84
N LEU A 151 20.10 -0.90 10.68
CA LEU A 151 18.77 -1.29 10.28
C LEU A 151 18.64 -2.81 10.08
N TYR A 152 19.59 -3.42 9.40
CA TYR A 152 19.58 -4.87 9.15
C TYR A 152 19.59 -5.65 10.46
N GLU A 153 20.48 -5.33 11.37
CA GLU A 153 20.62 -6.02 12.65
C GLU A 153 19.36 -5.90 13.49
N PHE A 154 18.81 -4.67 13.61
CA PHE A 154 17.57 -4.45 14.33
C PHE A 154 16.39 -5.23 13.72
N THR A 155 16.20 -5.08 12.41
CA THR A 155 15.07 -5.72 11.72
C THR A 155 15.20 -7.25 11.74
N LYS A 156 16.39 -7.77 11.54
CA LYS A 156 16.65 -9.23 11.56
C LYS A 156 16.39 -9.82 12.94
N GLU A 157 16.93 -9.20 13.99
CA GLU A 157 16.74 -9.67 15.35
C GLU A 157 15.26 -9.62 15.75
N LEU A 158 14.56 -8.51 15.47
CA LEU A 158 13.14 -8.36 15.72
C LEU A 158 12.30 -9.44 15.00
N LEU A 159 12.58 -9.68 13.73
CA LEU A 159 11.81 -10.65 12.93
C LEU A 159 12.09 -12.11 13.33
N ASP A 160 13.31 -12.42 13.72
CA ASP A 160 13.69 -13.79 14.09
C ASP A 160 13.24 -14.14 15.52
N THR A 161 13.54 -13.27 16.47
CA THR A 161 13.40 -13.57 17.91
C THR A 161 12.14 -12.96 18.54
N LYS A 162 11.51 -11.98 17.88
CA LYS A 162 10.40 -11.14 18.38
C LYS A 162 10.80 -10.19 19.52
N HIS A 163 12.08 -10.10 19.79
CA HIS A 163 12.71 -9.25 20.78
C HIS A 163 13.91 -8.55 20.15
N VAL A 164 14.42 -7.51 20.82
CA VAL A 164 15.66 -6.82 20.45
C VAL A 164 16.47 -6.60 21.72
N GLY A 165 17.73 -7.04 21.72
CA GLY A 165 18.64 -6.83 22.84
C GLY A 165 19.12 -5.38 22.96
N ASP A 166 19.58 -5.02 24.15
CA ASP A 166 19.96 -3.63 24.47
C ASP A 166 21.03 -3.09 23.52
N ALA A 167 22.03 -3.86 23.14
CA ALA A 167 23.09 -3.43 22.24
C ALA A 167 22.56 -3.08 20.85
N THR A 168 21.72 -3.92 20.28
CA THR A 168 21.07 -3.71 18.98
C THR A 168 20.13 -2.50 19.05
N PHE A 169 19.37 -2.36 20.12
CA PHE A 169 18.50 -1.22 20.36
C PHE A 169 19.29 0.09 20.41
N GLN A 170 20.37 0.15 21.21
CA GLN A 170 21.20 1.35 21.31
C GLN A 170 21.88 1.74 19.99
N ASN A 171 22.33 0.75 19.21
CA ASN A 171 22.87 1.00 17.87
C ASN A 171 21.82 1.60 16.93
N ALA A 172 20.59 1.10 16.95
CA ALA A 172 19.49 1.64 16.15
C ALA A 172 19.11 3.07 16.62
N VAL A 173 19.03 3.33 17.93
CA VAL A 173 18.77 4.67 18.47
C VAL A 173 19.88 5.64 18.08
N LYS A 174 21.14 5.21 18.11
CA LYS A 174 22.27 6.05 17.67
C LYS A 174 22.18 6.39 16.18
N ALA A 175 21.71 5.46 15.34
CA ALA A 175 21.61 5.67 13.90
C ALA A 175 20.37 6.49 13.48
N PHE A 176 19.22 6.29 14.14
CA PHE A 176 17.91 6.77 13.67
C PHE A 176 17.16 7.64 14.69
N GLY A 177 17.65 7.73 15.92
CA GLY A 177 16.92 8.30 17.06
C GLY A 177 15.75 7.41 17.50
N GLU A 178 15.16 7.73 18.64
CA GLU A 178 14.00 6.98 19.16
C GLU A 178 12.81 6.98 18.20
N LYS A 179 12.55 8.12 17.54
CA LYS A 179 11.50 8.24 16.53
C LYS A 179 11.72 7.26 15.38
N GLY A 180 12.95 7.18 14.85
CA GLY A 180 13.28 6.26 13.75
C GLY A 180 13.14 4.80 14.14
N VAL A 181 13.46 4.45 15.37
CA VAL A 181 13.26 3.10 15.91
C VAL A 181 11.76 2.76 15.98
N VAL A 182 10.93 3.68 16.47
CA VAL A 182 9.46 3.48 16.51
C VAL A 182 8.88 3.38 15.09
N ASP A 183 9.33 4.23 14.17
CA ASP A 183 8.93 4.17 12.76
C ASP A 183 9.31 2.82 12.13
N LEU A 184 10.50 2.29 12.45
CA LEU A 184 10.98 0.99 11.96
C LEU A 184 10.13 -0.19 12.50
N ILE A 185 9.77 -0.16 13.79
CA ILE A 185 8.88 -1.14 14.40
C ILE A 185 7.51 -1.11 13.72
N ALA A 186 6.94 0.09 13.56
CA ALA A 186 5.65 0.29 12.90
C ALA A 186 5.66 -0.20 11.44
N LEU A 187 6.73 0.10 10.71
CA LEU A 187 6.94 -0.36 9.34
C LEU A 187 6.97 -1.88 9.26
N THR A 188 7.80 -2.53 10.09
CA THR A 188 7.97 -3.97 10.11
C THR A 188 6.65 -4.68 10.45
N GLY A 189 5.91 -4.18 11.45
CA GLY A 189 4.61 -4.71 11.83
C GLY A 189 3.56 -4.54 10.73
N TYR A 190 3.49 -3.36 10.13
CA TYR A 190 2.58 -3.08 9.02
C TYR A 190 2.83 -3.98 7.82
N TYR A 191 4.08 -4.12 7.39
CA TYR A 191 4.42 -4.97 6.24
C TYR A 191 4.34 -6.46 6.55
N GLY A 192 4.44 -6.86 7.82
CA GLY A 192 4.06 -8.20 8.26
C GLY A 192 2.58 -8.49 8.02
N MET A 193 1.69 -7.56 8.41
CA MET A 193 0.24 -7.66 8.13
C MET A 193 -0.05 -7.67 6.62
N VAL A 194 0.58 -6.79 5.85
CA VAL A 194 0.41 -6.75 4.37
C VAL A 194 0.85 -8.06 3.74
N SER A 195 2.01 -8.58 4.12
CA SER A 195 2.52 -9.88 3.64
C SER A 195 1.55 -11.02 3.95
N ALA A 196 0.98 -11.03 5.16
CA ALA A 196 -0.03 -12.02 5.55
C ALA A 196 -1.31 -11.91 4.68
N LEU A 197 -1.81 -10.70 4.45
CA LEU A 197 -2.98 -10.47 3.58
C LEU A 197 -2.75 -10.97 2.16
N LEU A 198 -1.61 -10.63 1.56
CA LEU A 198 -1.24 -11.05 0.21
C LEU A 198 -1.07 -12.57 0.10
N ASN A 199 -0.43 -13.19 1.09
CA ASN A 199 -0.25 -14.65 1.13
C ASN A 199 -1.58 -15.38 1.34
N VAL A 200 -2.45 -14.88 2.23
CA VAL A 200 -3.78 -15.46 2.45
C VAL A 200 -4.65 -15.33 1.21
N ASP A 201 -4.61 -14.20 0.53
CA ASP A 201 -5.36 -14.01 -0.73
C ASP A 201 -4.72 -14.74 -1.92
N ARG A 202 -3.50 -15.26 -1.81
CA ARG A 202 -2.69 -15.80 -2.91
C ARG A 202 -2.52 -14.77 -4.03
N TYR A 203 -2.23 -13.55 -3.64
CA TYR A 203 -2.13 -12.43 -4.58
C TYR A 203 -1.13 -12.77 -5.69
N PRO A 204 -1.53 -12.72 -6.98
CA PRO A 204 -0.69 -13.17 -8.07
C PRO A 204 0.43 -12.18 -8.36
N LEU A 205 1.55 -12.70 -8.85
CA LEU A 205 2.56 -11.86 -9.49
C LEU A 205 2.03 -11.33 -10.84
N PRO A 206 2.54 -10.19 -11.32
CA PRO A 206 2.24 -9.71 -12.66
C PRO A 206 2.58 -10.74 -13.75
N ALA A 207 1.86 -10.69 -14.87
CA ALA A 207 2.09 -11.61 -15.98
C ALA A 207 3.56 -11.59 -16.43
N GLY A 208 4.16 -12.78 -16.53
CA GLY A 208 5.57 -12.97 -16.91
C GLY A 208 6.58 -12.85 -15.76
N ALA A 209 6.20 -12.34 -14.60
CA ALA A 209 7.07 -12.32 -13.43
C ALA A 209 7.17 -13.71 -12.80
N LYS A 210 8.35 -14.04 -12.28
CA LYS A 210 8.62 -15.32 -11.62
C LYS A 210 8.84 -15.12 -10.12
N PRO A 211 8.45 -16.10 -9.27
CA PRO A 211 8.82 -16.08 -7.86
C PRO A 211 10.34 -16.06 -7.68
N GLU A 212 10.84 -15.15 -6.85
CA GLU A 212 12.27 -15.03 -6.56
C GLU A 212 12.65 -15.60 -5.18
N LEU A 213 11.69 -15.65 -4.26
CA LEU A 213 11.94 -16.12 -2.91
C LEU A 213 11.71 -17.65 -2.83
N GLY A 214 12.77 -18.40 -2.52
CA GLY A 214 12.63 -19.81 -2.15
C GLY A 214 11.99 -19.96 -0.76
N ALA A 215 11.49 -21.17 -0.45
CA ALA A 215 11.01 -21.46 0.91
C ALA A 215 12.12 -21.21 1.95
N LEU A 216 11.75 -20.68 3.12
CA LEU A 216 12.64 -20.67 4.28
C LEU A 216 12.74 -22.11 4.80
N ARG A 217 13.95 -22.59 4.96
CA ARG A 217 14.25 -23.91 5.55
C ARG A 217 14.57 -23.73 7.02
#